data_9d41a780bf976927019789295f791c11
#
_entry.id   9d41a780bf976927019789295f791c11
#
_cell.length_a   1.000
_cell.length_b   1.000
_cell.length_c   1.000
_cell.angle_alpha   90.00
_cell.angle_beta   90.00
_cell.angle_gamma   90.00
#
_symmetry.space_group_name_H-M   'P 1'
#
loop_
_entity.id
_entity.type
_entity.pdbx_description
1 polymer ?
#
loop_
_entity_poly.entity_id
_entity_poly.type
_entity_poly.pdbx_seq_one_letter_code
_entity_poly.pdbx_strand_id
1 'polypeptide(L)'
;MTAINEQAIKSKKDSRFLDNENVKAFLLFLLSLGIFLGFWETGANLKWFSKGMPTASLTITELWYWVTHPFYDNGPNDLGIGWNLLISLRRVAIGYTLASVIAVPLGILVGISKVAFKAFNPYFQLLKPVSPLAWLPLGLYIFRNSELTGIFIITIASIWPTLTNTAFGVANVDPSY
;
A
#
# COMPACT_ATOMS: atom_id res chain seq x y z
N MET A 1 -36.41 -21.33 -44.38
CA MET A 1 -35.07 -21.90 -44.12
C MET A 1 -34.06 -20.94 -43.51
N THR A 2 -34.21 -19.62 -43.67
CA THR A 2 -33.30 -18.57 -43.16
C THR A 2 -33.32 -18.39 -41.63
N ALA A 3 -34.48 -18.43 -40.99
CA ALA A 3 -34.65 -18.19 -39.55
C ALA A 3 -34.03 -19.27 -38.64
N ILE A 4 -34.02 -20.54 -39.08
CA ILE A 4 -33.44 -21.64 -38.33
C ILE A 4 -31.92 -21.57 -38.35
N ASN A 5 -31.34 -21.05 -39.45
CA ASN A 5 -29.87 -20.90 -39.58
C ASN A 5 -29.37 -19.72 -38.75
N GLU A 6 -30.10 -18.63 -38.61
CA GLU A 6 -29.74 -17.49 -37.75
C GLU A 6 -29.78 -17.83 -36.26
N GLN A 7 -30.78 -18.62 -35.82
CA GLN A 7 -30.84 -19.10 -34.42
C GLN A 7 -29.69 -20.07 -34.08
N ALA A 8 -29.32 -20.95 -35.03
CA ALA A 8 -28.20 -21.86 -34.83
C ALA A 8 -26.83 -21.13 -34.78
N ILE A 9 -26.66 -20.09 -35.60
CA ILE A 9 -25.45 -19.25 -35.60
C ILE A 9 -25.34 -18.43 -34.31
N LYS A 10 -26.45 -17.88 -33.82
CA LYS A 10 -26.53 -17.11 -32.57
C LYS A 10 -26.24 -17.99 -31.36
N SER A 11 -26.82 -19.20 -31.29
CA SER A 11 -26.54 -20.18 -30.24
C SER A 11 -25.09 -20.63 -30.20
N LYS A 12 -24.46 -20.81 -31.38
CA LYS A 12 -23.06 -21.23 -31.49
C LYS A 12 -22.05 -20.11 -31.16
N LYS A 13 -22.47 -18.83 -31.31
CA LYS A 13 -21.69 -17.66 -30.94
C LYS A 13 -21.71 -17.43 -29.44
N ASP A 14 -22.87 -17.63 -28.80
CA ASP A 14 -23.05 -17.50 -27.35
C ASP A 14 -22.31 -18.63 -26.59
N SER A 15 -22.31 -19.86 -27.12
CA SER A 15 -21.55 -20.97 -26.49
C SER A 15 -20.03 -20.77 -26.57
N ARG A 16 -19.49 -20.17 -27.64
CA ARG A 16 -18.08 -19.84 -27.76
C ARG A 16 -17.62 -18.72 -26.81
N PHE A 17 -18.52 -17.77 -26.50
CA PHE A 17 -18.21 -16.70 -25.56
C PHE A 17 -18.07 -17.24 -24.12
N LEU A 18 -18.96 -18.13 -23.73
CA LEU A 18 -18.94 -18.77 -22.41
C LEU A 18 -17.85 -19.86 -22.28
N ASP A 19 -17.28 -20.30 -23.40
CA ASP A 19 -16.21 -21.34 -23.39
C ASP A 19 -14.80 -20.76 -23.20
N ASN A 20 -14.69 -19.43 -23.31
CA ASN A 20 -13.44 -18.73 -23.06
C ASN A 20 -13.09 -18.77 -21.56
N GLU A 21 -11.93 -19.36 -21.21
CA GLU A 21 -11.45 -19.49 -19.83
C GLU A 21 -11.39 -18.15 -19.09
N ASN A 22 -11.05 -17.06 -19.79
CA ASN A 22 -11.03 -15.73 -19.22
C ASN A 22 -12.43 -15.24 -18.82
N VAL A 23 -13.46 -15.58 -19.62
CA VAL A 23 -14.85 -15.24 -19.29
C VAL A 23 -15.35 -16.06 -18.12
N LYS A 24 -15.03 -17.35 -18.07
CA LYS A 24 -15.35 -18.22 -16.91
C LYS A 24 -14.68 -17.68 -15.64
N ALA A 25 -13.40 -17.35 -15.72
CA ALA A 25 -12.66 -16.77 -14.61
C ALA A 25 -13.26 -15.44 -14.12
N PHE A 26 -13.65 -14.57 -15.04
CA PHE A 26 -14.29 -13.30 -14.71
C PHE A 26 -15.67 -13.49 -14.08
N LEU A 27 -16.47 -14.40 -14.58
CA LEU A 27 -17.77 -14.74 -13.98
C LEU A 27 -17.64 -15.34 -12.58
N LEU A 28 -16.66 -16.24 -12.38
CA LEU A 28 -16.34 -16.79 -11.06
C LEU A 28 -15.86 -15.71 -10.11
N PHE A 29 -15.05 -14.77 -10.59
CA PHE A 29 -14.63 -13.61 -9.79
C PHE A 29 -15.83 -12.76 -9.37
N LEU A 30 -16.73 -12.42 -10.30
CA LEU A 30 -17.95 -11.65 -9.98
C LEU A 30 -18.85 -12.40 -9.00
N LEU A 31 -18.99 -13.71 -9.17
CA LEU A 31 -19.76 -14.55 -8.25
C LEU A 31 -19.17 -14.54 -6.85
N SER A 32 -17.84 -14.77 -6.75
CA SER A 32 -17.15 -14.75 -5.45
C SER A 32 -17.22 -13.38 -4.78
N LEU A 33 -17.08 -12.30 -5.56
CA LEU A 33 -17.22 -10.93 -5.07
C LEU A 33 -18.66 -10.67 -4.57
N GLY A 34 -19.67 -11.13 -5.31
CA GLY A 34 -21.08 -11.02 -4.90
C GLY A 34 -21.37 -11.77 -3.60
N ILE A 35 -20.85 -12.99 -3.46
CA ILE A 35 -20.98 -13.78 -2.23
C ILE A 35 -20.28 -13.06 -1.06
N PHE A 36 -19.06 -12.54 -1.28
CA PHE A 36 -18.34 -11.79 -0.26
C PHE A 36 -19.08 -10.54 0.20
N LEU A 37 -19.54 -9.71 -0.75
CA LEU A 37 -20.31 -8.50 -0.44
C LEU A 37 -21.64 -8.83 0.25
N GLY A 38 -22.33 -9.87 -0.18
CA GLY A 38 -23.58 -10.32 0.46
C GLY A 38 -23.35 -10.83 1.90
N PHE A 39 -22.27 -11.58 2.12
CA PHE A 39 -21.87 -12.03 3.45
C PHE A 39 -21.51 -10.83 4.36
N TRP A 40 -20.75 -9.87 3.85
CA TRP A 40 -20.41 -8.66 4.60
C TRP A 40 -21.66 -7.83 4.93
N GLU A 41 -22.51 -7.56 3.94
CA GLU A 41 -23.76 -6.80 4.14
C GLU A 41 -24.65 -7.44 5.20
N THR A 42 -24.87 -8.75 5.09
CA THR A 42 -25.74 -9.49 6.05
C THR A 42 -25.09 -9.57 7.44
N GLY A 43 -23.80 -9.85 7.50
CA GLY A 43 -23.04 -9.94 8.77
C GLY A 43 -22.99 -8.60 9.52
N ALA A 44 -22.87 -7.48 8.80
CA ALA A 44 -22.92 -6.14 9.39
C ALA A 44 -24.33 -5.78 9.89
N ASN A 45 -25.39 -6.06 9.10
CA ASN A 45 -26.78 -5.83 9.49
C ASN A 45 -27.19 -6.68 10.71
N LEU A 46 -26.75 -7.94 10.75
CA LEU A 46 -27.02 -8.86 11.88
C LEU A 46 -26.09 -8.61 13.08
N LYS A 47 -25.15 -7.65 12.97
CA LYS A 47 -24.18 -7.32 14.03
C LYS A 47 -23.30 -8.51 14.46
N TRP A 48 -23.02 -9.44 13.52
CA TRP A 48 -22.13 -10.59 13.80
C TRP A 48 -20.70 -10.18 14.08
N PHE A 49 -20.23 -9.10 13.46
CA PHE A 49 -18.84 -8.64 13.60
C PHE A 49 -18.71 -7.70 14.81
N SER A 50 -19.08 -6.44 14.63
CA SER A 50 -19.00 -5.42 15.68
C SER A 50 -20.18 -4.45 15.55
N LYS A 51 -20.61 -3.87 16.67
CA LYS A 51 -21.71 -2.88 16.67
C LYS A 51 -21.40 -1.63 15.83
N GLY A 52 -20.15 -1.38 15.52
CA GLY A 52 -19.70 -0.20 14.72
C GLY A 52 -19.26 -0.53 13.30
N MET A 53 -19.37 -1.78 12.82
CA MET A 53 -18.96 -2.12 11.47
C MET A 53 -19.99 -1.64 10.45
N PRO A 54 -19.60 -0.78 9.46
CA PRO A 54 -20.52 -0.32 8.43
C PRO A 54 -20.89 -1.45 7.47
N THR A 55 -22.05 -1.35 6.83
CA THR A 55 -22.46 -2.25 5.77
C THR A 55 -21.66 -2.00 4.49
N ALA A 56 -21.61 -2.97 3.58
CA ALA A 56 -20.93 -2.81 2.30
C ALA A 56 -21.56 -1.68 1.46
N SER A 57 -22.88 -1.59 1.45
CA SER A 57 -23.61 -0.53 0.75
C SER A 57 -23.28 0.87 1.27
N LEU A 58 -23.26 1.05 2.60
CA LEU A 58 -22.86 2.32 3.22
C LEU A 58 -21.40 2.66 2.90
N THR A 59 -20.52 1.69 2.97
CA THR A 59 -19.08 1.90 2.65
C THR A 59 -18.89 2.35 1.20
N ILE A 60 -19.61 1.76 0.24
CA ILE A 60 -19.54 2.16 -1.17
C ILE A 60 -20.08 3.59 -1.36
N THR A 61 -21.16 3.94 -0.67
CA THR A 61 -21.75 5.29 -0.75
C THR A 61 -20.80 6.34 -0.19
N GLU A 62 -20.19 6.09 0.96
CA GLU A 62 -19.17 6.96 1.55
C GLU A 62 -17.93 7.07 0.68
N LEU A 63 -17.46 5.96 0.11
CA LEU A 63 -16.35 5.96 -0.82
C LEU A 63 -16.63 6.83 -2.04
N TRP A 64 -17.85 6.74 -2.60
CA TRP A 64 -18.28 7.56 -3.72
C TRP A 64 -18.28 9.05 -3.35
N TYR A 65 -18.78 9.39 -2.18
CA TYR A 65 -18.75 10.75 -1.65
C TYR A 65 -17.32 11.28 -1.54
N TRP A 66 -16.38 10.51 -0.99
CA TRP A 66 -14.99 10.91 -0.83
C TRP A 66 -14.25 11.08 -2.16
N VAL A 67 -14.58 10.26 -3.16
CA VAL A 67 -14.01 10.38 -4.50
C VAL A 67 -14.55 11.62 -5.24
N THR A 68 -15.83 11.92 -5.08
CA THR A 68 -16.47 13.07 -5.74
C THR A 68 -16.20 14.40 -5.04
N HIS A 69 -15.88 14.37 -3.73
CA HIS A 69 -15.58 15.56 -2.93
C HIS A 69 -14.20 15.42 -2.23
N PRO A 70 -13.10 15.29 -3.00
CA PRO A 70 -11.81 14.92 -2.41
C PRO A 70 -11.20 15.97 -1.48
N PHE A 71 -11.64 17.22 -1.56
CA PHE A 71 -11.07 18.35 -0.80
C PHE A 71 -12.06 18.98 0.19
N TYR A 72 -13.06 18.24 0.66
CA TYR A 72 -13.91 18.75 1.72
C TYR A 72 -13.14 18.88 3.04
N ASP A 73 -13.55 19.85 3.86
CA ASP A 73 -12.97 20.14 5.18
C ASP A 73 -14.12 20.40 6.17
N ASN A 74 -14.41 19.42 6.99
CA ASN A 74 -15.42 19.50 8.05
C ASN A 74 -14.76 19.62 9.44
N GLY A 75 -13.45 19.82 9.48
CA GLY A 75 -12.69 19.99 10.71
C GLY A 75 -11.47 19.08 10.83
N PRO A 76 -10.71 19.17 11.93
CA PRO A 76 -9.37 18.56 12.06
C PRO A 76 -9.30 17.04 11.85
N ASN A 77 -10.40 16.33 12.07
CA ASN A 77 -10.47 14.87 11.97
C ASN A 77 -11.38 14.38 10.84
N ASP A 78 -11.94 15.30 10.04
CA ASP A 78 -12.86 14.99 8.95
C ASP A 78 -12.48 15.78 7.70
N LEU A 79 -11.34 15.38 7.14
CA LEU A 79 -10.78 15.95 5.92
C LEU A 79 -10.99 15.00 4.75
N GLY A 80 -11.26 15.56 3.58
CA GLY A 80 -11.37 14.82 2.33
C GLY A 80 -10.08 14.06 1.98
N ILE A 81 -10.24 13.01 1.17
CA ILE A 81 -9.13 12.13 0.78
C ILE A 81 -7.98 12.88 0.10
N GLY A 82 -8.28 13.97 -0.64
CA GLY A 82 -7.27 14.82 -1.29
C GLY A 82 -6.37 15.52 -0.28
N TRP A 83 -6.94 16.11 0.77
CA TRP A 83 -6.15 16.72 1.85
C TRP A 83 -5.32 15.69 2.60
N ASN A 84 -5.92 14.54 2.95
CA ASN A 84 -5.21 13.45 3.62
C ASN A 84 -4.04 12.92 2.78
N LEU A 85 -4.21 12.83 1.46
CA LEU A 85 -3.17 12.43 0.52
C LEU A 85 -2.02 13.45 0.49
N LEU A 86 -2.34 14.74 0.37
CA LEU A 86 -1.32 15.80 0.37
C LEU A 86 -0.53 15.85 1.67
N ILE A 87 -1.20 15.75 2.81
CA ILE A 87 -0.55 15.69 4.13
C ILE A 87 0.37 14.46 4.23
N SER A 88 -0.10 13.31 3.75
CA SER A 88 0.69 12.07 3.76
C SER A 88 1.90 12.16 2.84
N LEU A 89 1.76 12.69 1.63
CA LEU A 89 2.86 12.92 0.69
C LEU A 89 3.90 13.88 1.27
N ARG A 90 3.47 14.97 1.93
CA ARG A 90 4.38 15.90 2.62
C ARG A 90 5.19 15.17 3.69
N ARG A 91 4.56 14.36 4.53
CA ARG A 91 5.25 13.58 5.58
C ARG A 91 6.26 12.61 4.98
N VAL A 92 5.87 11.91 3.91
CA VAL A 92 6.76 10.98 3.19
C VAL A 92 7.94 11.74 2.59
N ALA A 93 7.71 12.86 1.91
CA ALA A 93 8.78 13.66 1.32
C ALA A 93 9.79 14.13 2.37
N ILE A 94 9.33 14.66 3.49
CA ILE A 94 10.20 15.11 4.58
C ILE A 94 10.96 13.92 5.20
N GLY A 95 10.25 12.86 5.59
CA GLY A 95 10.86 11.71 6.26
C GLY A 95 11.85 10.96 5.36
N TYR A 96 11.53 10.78 4.08
CA TYR A 96 12.43 10.15 3.12
C TYR A 96 13.65 11.01 2.80
N THR A 97 13.48 12.33 2.69
CA THR A 97 14.61 13.26 2.49
C THR A 97 15.56 13.21 3.68
N LEU A 98 15.06 13.28 4.91
CA LEU A 98 15.88 13.15 6.12
C LEU A 98 16.63 11.81 6.15
N ALA A 99 15.93 10.73 5.86
CA ALA A 99 16.55 9.40 5.78
C ALA A 99 17.65 9.35 4.72
N SER A 100 17.41 9.91 3.53
CA SER A 100 18.36 9.90 2.41
C SER A 100 19.59 10.73 2.70
N VAL A 101 19.46 11.91 3.30
CA VAL A 101 20.56 12.79 3.69
C VAL A 101 21.51 12.09 4.69
N ILE A 102 20.99 11.21 5.51
CA ILE A 102 21.79 10.44 6.49
C ILE A 102 22.29 9.14 5.86
N ALA A 103 21.40 8.37 5.24
CA ALA A 103 21.69 7.00 4.81
C ALA A 103 22.58 6.93 3.57
N VAL A 104 22.45 7.88 2.63
CA VAL A 104 23.26 7.85 1.40
C VAL A 104 24.74 8.11 1.70
N PRO A 105 25.15 9.18 2.43
CA PRO A 105 26.55 9.37 2.78
C PRO A 105 27.13 8.22 3.60
N LEU A 106 26.40 7.73 4.59
CA LEU A 106 26.84 6.59 5.40
C LEU A 106 26.96 5.31 4.56
N GLY A 107 26.03 5.08 3.66
CA GLY A 107 26.05 3.94 2.72
C GLY A 107 27.27 4.00 1.79
N ILE A 108 27.61 5.18 1.26
CA ILE A 108 28.81 5.39 0.45
C ILE A 108 30.07 5.09 1.27
N LEU A 109 30.19 5.67 2.47
CA LEU A 109 31.35 5.45 3.35
C LEU A 109 31.56 3.97 3.68
N VAL A 110 30.48 3.26 3.98
CA VAL A 110 30.55 1.81 4.26
C VAL A 110 30.84 1.01 2.98
N GLY A 111 30.28 1.41 1.84
CA GLY A 111 30.42 0.70 0.55
C GLY A 111 31.80 0.78 -0.05
N ILE A 112 32.55 1.88 0.14
CA ILE A 112 33.91 2.08 -0.38
C ILE A 112 34.90 1.04 0.20
N SER A 113 34.72 0.63 1.46
CA SER A 113 35.59 -0.32 2.13
C SER A 113 34.98 -1.71 2.22
N LYS A 114 35.59 -2.69 1.56
CA LYS A 114 35.17 -4.10 1.66
C LYS A 114 35.16 -4.61 3.11
N VAL A 115 36.07 -4.12 3.94
CA VAL A 115 36.18 -4.48 5.36
C VAL A 115 35.02 -3.86 6.14
N ALA A 116 34.74 -2.56 5.94
CA ALA A 116 33.62 -1.88 6.58
C ALA A 116 32.31 -2.51 6.16
N PHE A 117 32.11 -2.77 4.87
CA PHE A 117 30.90 -3.43 4.37
C PHE A 117 30.65 -4.80 5.04
N LYS A 118 31.70 -5.66 5.12
CA LYS A 118 31.56 -6.96 5.79
C LYS A 118 31.28 -6.84 7.29
N ALA A 119 31.86 -5.84 7.95
CA ALA A 119 31.68 -5.62 9.38
C ALA A 119 30.25 -5.09 9.72
N PHE A 120 29.73 -4.18 8.91
CA PHE A 120 28.43 -3.55 9.17
C PHE A 120 27.22 -4.29 8.56
N ASN A 121 27.42 -5.11 7.53
CA ASN A 121 26.35 -5.84 6.86
C ASN A 121 25.47 -6.69 7.81
N PRO A 122 26.01 -7.43 8.82
CA PRO A 122 25.16 -8.15 9.77
C PRO A 122 24.20 -7.26 10.55
N TYR A 123 24.63 -6.04 10.95
CA TYR A 123 23.78 -5.08 11.65
C TYR A 123 22.64 -4.58 10.76
N PHE A 124 22.94 -4.32 9.49
CA PHE A 124 21.90 -3.90 8.52
C PHE A 124 20.86 -4.99 8.33
N GLN A 125 21.30 -6.25 8.24
CA GLN A 125 20.38 -7.37 8.09
C GLN A 125 19.52 -7.62 9.33
N LEU A 126 20.01 -7.32 10.52
CA LEU A 126 19.26 -7.43 11.77
C LEU A 126 18.23 -6.29 11.94
N LEU A 127 18.57 -5.07 11.51
CA LEU A 127 17.74 -3.89 11.71
C LEU A 127 16.68 -3.70 10.60
N LYS A 128 16.98 -4.18 9.39
CA LYS A 128 16.06 -4.08 8.24
C LYS A 128 14.69 -4.73 8.46
N PRO A 129 14.54 -5.93 9.05
CA PRO A 129 13.24 -6.57 9.27
C PRO A 129 12.47 -6.01 10.46
N VAL A 130 13.05 -5.09 11.26
CA VAL A 130 12.32 -4.48 12.38
C VAL A 130 11.16 -3.66 11.85
N SER A 131 9.94 -4.01 12.28
CA SER A 131 8.74 -3.29 11.86
C SER A 131 8.81 -1.81 12.26
N PRO A 132 8.67 -0.87 11.32
CA PRO A 132 8.65 0.57 11.65
C PRO A 132 7.55 0.94 12.66
N LEU A 133 6.44 0.20 12.68
CA LEU A 133 5.35 0.42 13.64
C LEU A 133 5.74 0.12 15.09
N ALA A 134 6.78 -0.71 15.31
CA ALA A 134 7.29 -0.96 16.66
C ALA A 134 7.88 0.31 17.31
N TRP A 135 8.27 1.28 16.50
CA TRP A 135 8.80 2.58 16.97
C TRP A 135 7.70 3.59 17.29
N LEU A 136 6.42 3.30 16.98
CA LEU A 136 5.30 4.22 17.21
C LEU A 136 5.16 4.67 18.66
N PRO A 137 5.16 3.78 19.67
CA PRO A 137 5.04 4.19 21.07
C PRO A 137 6.20 5.09 21.51
N LEU A 138 7.42 4.79 21.07
CA LEU A 138 8.60 5.57 21.37
C LEU A 138 8.51 6.97 20.73
N GLY A 139 8.11 7.04 19.47
CA GLY A 139 7.92 8.32 18.76
C GLY A 139 6.86 9.20 19.45
N LEU A 140 5.71 8.61 19.82
CA LEU A 140 4.67 9.34 20.53
C LEU A 140 5.13 9.83 21.92
N TYR A 141 5.91 9.03 22.64
CA TYR A 141 6.45 9.40 23.92
C TYR A 141 7.44 10.58 23.83
N ILE A 142 8.33 10.56 22.81
CA ILE A 142 9.35 11.61 22.61
C ILE A 142 8.73 12.90 22.07
N PHE A 143 7.98 12.80 20.97
CA PHE A 143 7.51 14.00 20.24
C PHE A 143 6.17 14.54 20.74
N ARG A 144 5.35 13.71 21.37
CA ARG A 144 3.98 14.07 21.83
C ARG A 144 3.13 14.74 20.74
N ASN A 145 3.44 14.44 19.50
CA ASN A 145 2.84 15.02 18.30
C ASN A 145 2.76 13.95 17.21
N SER A 146 1.57 13.71 16.69
CA SER A 146 1.31 12.68 15.69
C SER A 146 2.02 12.93 14.37
N GLU A 147 2.16 14.21 13.99
CA GLU A 147 2.80 14.57 12.72
C GLU A 147 4.31 14.30 12.76
N LEU A 148 4.98 14.79 13.81
CA LEU A 148 6.40 14.53 14.02
C LEU A 148 6.70 13.04 14.20
N THR A 149 5.84 12.31 14.91
CA THR A 149 5.94 10.87 15.07
C THR A 149 5.83 10.15 13.72
N GLY A 150 4.90 10.57 12.86
CA GLY A 150 4.76 10.01 11.51
C GLY A 150 6.02 10.23 10.67
N ILE A 151 6.59 11.43 10.66
CA ILE A 151 7.85 11.75 9.97
C ILE A 151 9.00 10.89 10.52
N PHE A 152 9.13 10.77 11.83
CA PHE A 152 10.14 9.95 12.49
C PHE A 152 10.06 8.47 12.08
N ILE A 153 8.85 7.89 12.07
CA ILE A 153 8.65 6.50 11.65
C ILE A 153 9.04 6.29 10.19
N ILE A 154 8.63 7.21 9.30
CA ILE A 154 9.00 7.16 7.88
C ILE A 154 10.52 7.27 7.72
N THR A 155 11.15 8.14 8.48
CA THR A 155 12.62 8.31 8.47
C THR A 155 13.32 7.01 8.87
N ILE A 156 12.95 6.41 10.00
CA ILE A 156 13.54 5.14 10.46
C ILE A 156 13.28 4.00 9.46
N ALA A 157 12.04 3.91 8.93
CA ALA A 157 11.69 2.91 7.93
C ALA A 157 12.54 3.00 6.67
N SER A 158 12.92 4.22 6.28
CA SER A 158 13.66 4.49 5.04
C SER A 158 15.17 4.42 5.20
N ILE A 159 15.72 4.67 6.39
CA ILE A 159 17.18 4.68 6.64
C ILE A 159 17.81 3.33 6.27
N TRP A 160 17.32 2.23 6.81
CA TRP A 160 17.95 0.93 6.65
C TRP A 160 17.97 0.42 5.21
N PRO A 161 16.86 0.42 4.47
CA PRO A 161 16.86 0.05 3.06
C PRO A 161 17.76 0.94 2.20
N THR A 162 17.69 2.26 2.39
CA THR A 162 18.49 3.23 1.63
C THR A 162 19.97 3.03 1.88
N LEU A 163 20.40 2.92 3.14
CA LEU A 163 21.78 2.71 3.53
C LEU A 163 22.32 1.39 2.96
N THR A 164 21.57 0.30 3.13
CA THR A 164 21.98 -1.02 2.64
C THR A 164 22.12 -1.04 1.13
N ASN A 165 21.15 -0.49 0.41
CA ASN A 165 21.16 -0.48 -1.05
C ASN A 165 22.29 0.42 -1.60
N THR A 166 22.54 1.57 -0.96
CA THR A 166 23.66 2.44 -1.31
C THR A 166 25.00 1.76 -1.06
N ALA A 167 25.20 1.17 0.12
CA ALA A 167 26.43 0.47 0.46
C ALA A 167 26.70 -0.73 -0.46
N PHE A 168 25.65 -1.50 -0.78
CA PHE A 168 25.73 -2.61 -1.72
C PHE A 168 26.04 -2.13 -3.14
N GLY A 169 25.39 -1.07 -3.60
CA GLY A 169 25.63 -0.47 -4.90
C GLY A 169 27.10 -0.04 -5.06
N VAL A 170 27.62 0.71 -4.08
CA VAL A 170 29.02 1.18 -4.08
C VAL A 170 30.02 0.02 -4.02
N ALA A 171 29.76 -0.99 -3.17
CA ALA A 171 30.65 -2.14 -3.02
C ALA A 171 30.75 -3.02 -4.29
N ASN A 172 29.77 -2.94 -5.19
CA ASN A 172 29.72 -3.70 -6.44
C ASN A 172 30.04 -2.86 -7.70
N VAL A 173 30.50 -1.63 -7.55
CA VAL A 173 31.00 -0.84 -8.69
C VAL A 173 32.27 -1.49 -9.22
N ASP A 174 32.35 -1.66 -10.55
CA ASP A 174 33.53 -2.23 -11.21
C ASP A 174 34.75 -1.31 -10.99
N PRO A 175 35.91 -1.86 -10.55
CA PRO A 175 37.14 -1.07 -10.34
C PRO A 175 37.67 -0.38 -11.62
N SER A 176 37.08 -0.66 -12.77
CA SER A 176 37.48 -0.03 -14.05
C SER A 176 36.90 1.40 -14.25
N TYR A 177 36.08 1.85 -13.33
CA TYR A 177 35.57 3.23 -13.25
C TYR A 177 36.21 3.95 -12.08
#